data_957ed5c037f21eb725a02bb384ab7ba1
#
_entry.id   957ed5c037f21eb725a02bb384ab7ba1
#
_cell.length_a   1.000
_cell.length_b   1.000
_cell.length_c   1.000
_cell.angle_alpha   90.00
_cell.angle_beta   90.00
_cell.angle_gamma   90.00
#
_symmetry.space_group_name_H-M   'P 1'
#
loop_
_entity.id
_entity.type
_entity.pdbx_description
1 polymer ?
#
loop_
_entity_poly.entity_id
_entity_poly.type
_entity_poly.pdbx_seq_one_letter_code
_entity_poly.pdbx_strand_id
1 'polypeptide(L)'
;MIDLVIHLAGLSGVRDSLDKPTDYWKTNVIGTQRLFEYYRDVRIIYASSSTAHEPWKNPYAMSKYALERIAPANSMGMRFTTVYGPNARETMLIPRILRNDVPYINTNHSRDFIHVDDLVRAIDSLIKSNVKGITDIGSGTTNNLIELIEHFGIDCERVVGEHTERLDNLADNTLLNNIGWTPQVNLYEYIKENRNDN
;
A
#
# COMPACT_ATOMS: atom_id res chain seq x y z
N MET A 1 -22.72 -17.48 -12.05
CA MET A 1 -23.07 -16.34 -11.17
C MET A 1 -21.75 -15.86 -10.54
N ILE A 2 -21.52 -14.54 -10.38
CA ILE A 2 -20.32 -14.01 -9.72
C ILE A 2 -20.68 -13.79 -8.25
N ASP A 3 -19.91 -14.41 -7.33
CA ASP A 3 -20.19 -14.37 -5.89
C ASP A 3 -19.27 -13.38 -5.15
N LEU A 4 -18.13 -13.03 -5.74
CA LEU A 4 -17.14 -12.10 -5.20
C LEU A 4 -16.43 -11.32 -6.32
N VAL A 5 -16.22 -10.05 -6.11
CA VAL A 5 -15.34 -9.21 -6.95
C VAL A 5 -14.15 -8.78 -6.13
N ILE A 6 -12.93 -9.00 -6.64
CA ILE A 6 -11.69 -8.44 -6.09
C ILE A 6 -11.21 -7.36 -7.04
N HIS A 7 -11.31 -6.11 -6.60
CA HIS A 7 -10.98 -4.93 -7.40
C HIS A 7 -9.65 -4.33 -6.96
N LEU A 8 -8.58 -4.65 -7.69
CA LEU A 8 -7.23 -4.14 -7.44
C LEU A 8 -6.79 -3.09 -8.48
N ALA A 9 -7.59 -2.90 -9.54
CA ALA A 9 -7.25 -1.95 -10.60
C ALA A 9 -7.31 -0.50 -10.10
N GLY A 10 -6.33 0.29 -10.51
CA GLY A 10 -6.24 1.70 -10.16
C GLY A 10 -4.87 2.28 -10.44
N LEU A 11 -4.80 3.60 -10.56
CA LEU A 11 -3.54 4.33 -10.60
C LEU A 11 -2.98 4.48 -9.18
N SER A 12 -1.67 4.31 -9.05
CA SER A 12 -0.95 4.43 -7.77
C SER A 12 0.27 5.35 -7.92
N GLY A 13 0.70 5.94 -6.81
CA GLY A 13 1.84 6.85 -6.77
C GLY A 13 1.43 8.29 -6.45
N VAL A 14 2.06 8.85 -5.41
CA VAL A 14 1.78 10.22 -4.95
C VAL A 14 2.26 11.24 -5.98
N ARG A 15 3.51 11.13 -6.44
CA ARG A 15 4.14 12.12 -7.33
C ARG A 15 3.41 12.23 -8.66
N ASP A 16 3.17 11.11 -9.34
CA ASP A 16 2.44 11.10 -10.61
C ASP A 16 1.02 11.69 -10.47
N SER A 17 0.40 11.57 -9.28
CA SER A 17 -0.93 12.12 -9.05
C SER A 17 -0.94 13.64 -8.99
N LEU A 18 0.15 14.28 -8.60
CA LEU A 18 0.28 15.76 -8.60
C LEU A 18 0.25 16.31 -10.03
N ASP A 19 0.90 15.59 -10.96
CA ASP A 19 0.98 15.98 -12.37
C ASP A 19 -0.31 15.63 -13.15
N LYS A 20 -1.00 14.53 -12.74
CA LYS A 20 -2.14 13.96 -13.48
C LYS A 20 -3.39 13.78 -12.61
N PRO A 21 -3.84 14.77 -11.83
CA PRO A 21 -4.92 14.59 -10.85
C PRO A 21 -6.24 14.12 -11.47
N THR A 22 -6.53 14.57 -12.68
CA THR A 22 -7.75 14.20 -13.42
C THR A 22 -7.77 12.70 -13.78
N ASP A 23 -6.63 12.12 -14.14
CA ASP A 23 -6.54 10.70 -14.52
C ASP A 23 -6.76 9.83 -13.28
N TYR A 24 -6.19 10.23 -12.14
CA TYR A 24 -6.42 9.55 -10.85
C TYR A 24 -7.89 9.59 -10.45
N TRP A 25 -8.56 10.74 -10.62
CA TRP A 25 -9.98 10.85 -10.32
C TRP A 25 -10.83 9.98 -11.25
N LYS A 26 -10.60 10.06 -12.57
CA LYS A 26 -11.32 9.26 -13.56
C LYS A 26 -11.16 7.76 -13.34
N THR A 27 -9.92 7.31 -13.12
CA THR A 27 -9.63 5.88 -12.98
C THR A 27 -10.06 5.36 -11.61
N ASN A 28 -9.58 5.99 -10.52
CA ASN A 28 -9.77 5.45 -9.19
C ASN A 28 -11.18 5.71 -8.65
N VAL A 29 -11.78 6.87 -8.93
CA VAL A 29 -13.09 7.20 -8.37
C VAL A 29 -14.21 6.83 -9.36
N ILE A 30 -14.24 7.43 -10.54
CA ILE A 30 -15.34 7.21 -11.50
C ILE A 30 -15.36 5.76 -12.00
N GLY A 31 -14.18 5.21 -12.33
CA GLY A 31 -14.06 3.81 -12.76
C GLY A 31 -14.54 2.84 -11.71
N THR A 32 -14.10 3.03 -10.44
CA THR A 32 -14.51 2.20 -9.31
C THR A 32 -16.00 2.37 -8.97
N GLN A 33 -16.54 3.60 -9.02
CA GLN A 33 -17.96 3.83 -8.82
C GLN A 33 -18.82 3.03 -9.80
N ARG A 34 -18.49 3.02 -11.09
CA ARG A 34 -19.21 2.23 -12.10
C ARG A 34 -19.17 0.72 -11.80
N LEU A 35 -18.03 0.24 -11.30
CA LEU A 35 -17.90 -1.15 -10.87
C LEU A 35 -18.79 -1.44 -9.66
N PHE A 36 -18.81 -0.55 -8.68
CA PHE A 36 -19.68 -0.67 -7.50
C PHE A 36 -21.17 -0.66 -7.87
N GLU A 37 -21.58 0.19 -8.80
CA GLU A 37 -22.95 0.25 -9.31
C GLU A 37 -23.34 -1.02 -10.06
N TYR A 38 -22.45 -1.56 -10.90
CA TYR A 38 -22.69 -2.78 -11.68
C TYR A 38 -22.79 -4.03 -10.80
N TYR A 39 -21.93 -4.15 -9.78
CA TYR A 39 -21.85 -5.27 -8.86
C TYR A 39 -22.47 -4.99 -7.49
N ARG A 40 -23.43 -4.07 -7.38
CA ARG A 40 -23.98 -3.58 -6.10
C ARG A 40 -24.51 -4.68 -5.18
N ASP A 41 -24.98 -5.79 -5.73
CA ASP A 41 -25.56 -6.92 -5.00
C ASP A 41 -24.53 -8.05 -4.74
N VAL A 42 -23.30 -7.88 -5.21
CA VAL A 42 -22.17 -8.81 -5.05
C VAL A 42 -21.23 -8.29 -3.98
N ARG A 43 -20.63 -9.18 -3.21
CA ARG A 43 -19.55 -8.79 -2.28
C ARG A 43 -18.34 -8.26 -3.04
N ILE A 44 -17.80 -7.11 -2.62
CA ILE A 44 -16.63 -6.51 -3.25
C ILE A 44 -15.52 -6.33 -2.22
N ILE A 45 -14.31 -6.79 -2.56
CA ILE A 45 -13.07 -6.47 -1.85
C ILE A 45 -12.24 -5.58 -2.75
N TYR A 46 -11.84 -4.39 -2.28
CA TYR A 46 -11.19 -3.40 -3.14
C TYR A 46 -9.93 -2.81 -2.53
N ALA A 47 -8.96 -2.45 -3.40
CA ALA A 47 -7.71 -1.83 -3.01
C ALA A 47 -7.89 -0.33 -2.71
N SER A 48 -7.69 0.04 -1.45
CA SER A 48 -7.42 1.40 -1.01
C SER A 48 -5.92 1.59 -0.76
N SER A 49 -5.55 2.53 0.06
CA SER A 49 -4.16 2.84 0.40
C SER A 49 -4.07 3.45 1.80
N SER A 50 -2.99 3.20 2.50
CA SER A 50 -2.66 3.90 3.75
C SER A 50 -2.64 5.43 3.60
N THR A 51 -2.42 5.96 2.38
CA THR A 51 -2.50 7.39 2.11
C THR A 51 -3.90 7.98 2.32
N ALA A 52 -4.96 7.17 2.25
CA ALA A 52 -6.35 7.60 2.49
C ALA A 52 -6.59 8.12 3.92
N HIS A 53 -5.69 7.86 4.87
CA HIS A 53 -5.74 8.46 6.21
C HIS A 53 -5.48 9.97 6.20
N GLU A 54 -4.76 10.49 5.18
CA GLU A 54 -4.45 11.92 5.03
C GLU A 54 -4.83 12.41 3.61
N PRO A 55 -6.14 12.42 3.27
CA PRO A 55 -6.61 12.66 1.89
C PRO A 55 -6.26 14.03 1.35
N TRP A 56 -6.05 15.02 2.23
CA TRP A 56 -5.72 16.39 1.86
C TRP A 56 -4.29 16.57 1.33
N LYS A 57 -3.41 15.57 1.47
CA LYS A 57 -2.00 15.71 1.10
C LYS A 57 -1.74 15.66 -0.40
N ASN A 58 -2.52 14.87 -1.14
CA ASN A 58 -2.31 14.70 -2.59
C ASN A 58 -3.54 14.10 -3.29
N PRO A 59 -3.65 14.24 -4.63
CA PRO A 59 -4.78 13.71 -5.39
C PRO A 59 -4.95 12.19 -5.33
N TYR A 60 -3.87 11.42 -5.23
CA TYR A 60 -3.95 9.97 -5.05
C TYR A 60 -4.62 9.61 -3.73
N ALA A 61 -4.16 10.22 -2.64
CA ALA A 61 -4.76 10.03 -1.31
C ALA A 61 -6.25 10.38 -1.30
N MET A 62 -6.61 11.55 -1.90
CA MET A 62 -8.00 11.97 -2.04
C MET A 62 -8.81 10.97 -2.87
N SER A 63 -8.28 10.45 -3.98
CA SER A 63 -8.99 9.49 -4.81
C SER A 63 -9.26 8.17 -4.06
N LYS A 64 -8.31 7.70 -3.25
CA LYS A 64 -8.48 6.50 -2.42
C LYS A 64 -9.47 6.72 -1.27
N TYR A 65 -9.41 7.87 -0.62
CA TYR A 65 -10.42 8.23 0.38
C TYR A 65 -11.82 8.35 -0.21
N ALA A 66 -11.96 9.00 -1.37
CA ALA A 66 -13.25 9.18 -2.03
C ALA A 66 -13.92 7.83 -2.37
N LEU A 67 -13.16 6.88 -2.91
CA LEU A 67 -13.71 5.55 -3.21
C LEU A 67 -14.16 4.80 -1.95
N GLU A 68 -13.50 4.99 -0.80
CA GLU A 68 -13.97 4.43 0.47
C GLU A 68 -15.31 5.00 0.93
N ARG A 69 -15.59 6.27 0.60
CA ARG A 69 -16.86 6.93 0.98
C ARG A 69 -18.05 6.54 0.10
N ILE A 70 -17.77 6.09 -1.13
CA ILE A 70 -18.82 5.64 -2.06
C ILE A 70 -18.98 4.11 -2.10
N ALA A 71 -18.15 3.38 -1.35
CA ALA A 71 -18.14 1.93 -1.35
C ALA A 71 -19.47 1.34 -0.80
N PRO A 72 -20.02 0.27 -1.40
CA PRO A 72 -21.21 -0.40 -0.91
C PRO A 72 -21.02 -0.95 0.50
N ALA A 73 -22.09 -0.99 1.30
CA ALA A 73 -22.05 -1.53 2.66
C ALA A 73 -21.60 -3.00 2.73
N ASN A 74 -21.79 -3.76 1.63
CA ASN A 74 -21.35 -5.15 1.50
C ASN A 74 -19.92 -5.26 0.92
N SER A 75 -19.04 -4.34 1.23
CA SER A 75 -17.67 -4.33 0.71
C SER A 75 -16.62 -4.33 1.82
N MET A 76 -15.38 -4.63 1.42
CA MET A 76 -14.18 -4.57 2.27
C MET A 76 -13.09 -3.78 1.57
N GLY A 77 -12.74 -2.61 2.12
CA GLY A 77 -11.65 -1.76 1.66
C GLY A 77 -10.34 -2.16 2.32
N MET A 78 -9.28 -2.27 1.53
CA MET A 78 -7.95 -2.66 1.97
C MET A 78 -6.98 -1.48 1.80
N ARG A 79 -6.56 -0.85 2.87
CA ARG A 79 -5.54 0.21 2.87
C ARG A 79 -4.16 -0.41 2.92
N PHE A 80 -3.57 -0.63 1.76
CA PHE A 80 -2.22 -1.17 1.68
C PHE A 80 -1.19 -0.14 2.15
N THR A 81 -0.20 -0.61 2.92
CA THR A 81 1.03 0.12 3.22
C THR A 81 2.01 0.01 2.05
N THR A 82 3.31 0.01 2.29
CA THR A 82 4.31 -0.06 1.21
C THR A 82 4.59 -1.52 0.85
N VAL A 83 3.98 -1.98 -0.24
CA VAL A 83 4.14 -3.37 -0.71
C VAL A 83 5.49 -3.56 -1.39
N TYR A 84 6.20 -4.64 -1.04
CA TYR A 84 7.45 -5.05 -1.67
C TYR A 84 7.45 -6.55 -2.00
N GLY A 85 8.43 -7.00 -2.78
CA GLY A 85 8.60 -8.41 -3.17
C GLY A 85 8.97 -8.55 -4.64
N PRO A 86 8.91 -9.76 -5.19
CA PRO A 86 9.19 -10.02 -6.61
C PRO A 86 8.31 -9.18 -7.53
N ASN A 87 8.88 -8.67 -8.62
CA ASN A 87 8.22 -7.83 -9.62
C ASN A 87 7.69 -6.47 -9.08
N ALA A 88 8.15 -6.02 -7.91
CA ALA A 88 7.86 -4.65 -7.46
C ALA A 88 8.44 -3.63 -8.46
N ARG A 89 7.79 -2.46 -8.58
CA ARG A 89 8.28 -1.39 -9.47
C ARG A 89 9.72 -1.02 -9.13
N GLU A 90 10.59 -0.99 -10.12
CA GLU A 90 12.03 -0.74 -9.99
C GLU A 90 12.38 0.60 -9.32
N THR A 91 11.49 1.58 -9.42
CA THR A 91 11.64 2.91 -8.81
C THR A 91 11.33 2.95 -7.32
N MET A 92 10.79 1.87 -6.74
CA MET A 92 10.52 1.81 -5.30
C MET A 92 11.78 1.52 -4.48
N LEU A 93 11.75 1.88 -3.19
CA LEU A 93 12.93 1.82 -2.32
C LEU A 93 13.52 0.41 -2.21
N ILE A 94 12.71 -0.61 -1.91
CA ILE A 94 13.25 -1.97 -1.70
C ILE A 94 13.91 -2.52 -2.97
N PRO A 95 13.31 -2.48 -4.18
CA PRO A 95 14.01 -2.84 -5.42
C PRO A 95 15.32 -2.06 -5.66
N ARG A 96 15.38 -0.79 -5.28
CA ARG A 96 16.61 0.01 -5.37
C ARG A 96 17.68 -0.43 -4.38
N ILE A 97 17.30 -0.75 -3.14
CA ILE A 97 18.20 -1.34 -2.14
C ILE A 97 18.81 -2.65 -2.66
N LEU A 98 17.99 -3.53 -3.24
CA LEU A 98 18.43 -4.82 -3.77
C LEU A 98 19.47 -4.68 -4.89
N ARG A 99 19.43 -3.57 -5.66
CA ARG A 99 20.36 -3.28 -6.76
C ARG A 99 21.51 -2.36 -6.38
N ASN A 100 21.60 -1.93 -5.11
CA ASN A 100 22.54 -0.88 -4.67
C ASN A 100 22.39 0.45 -5.46
N ASP A 101 21.17 0.80 -5.88
CA ASP A 101 20.86 1.97 -6.73
C ASP A 101 19.87 2.91 -6.02
N VAL A 102 20.23 3.38 -4.83
CA VAL A 102 19.43 4.35 -4.06
C VAL A 102 19.99 5.75 -4.29
N PRO A 103 19.35 6.60 -5.10
CA PRO A 103 19.91 7.93 -5.40
C PRO A 103 19.76 8.90 -4.23
N TYR A 104 18.67 8.79 -3.48
CA TYR A 104 18.43 9.62 -2.29
C TYR A 104 17.46 8.93 -1.33
N ILE A 105 17.44 9.42 -0.08
CA ILE A 105 16.51 8.96 0.96
C ILE A 105 15.88 10.16 1.71
N ASN A 106 14.60 10.03 2.04
CA ASN A 106 13.89 11.02 2.85
C ASN A 106 14.22 10.82 4.34
N THR A 107 14.85 11.81 4.96
CA THR A 107 15.37 11.73 6.34
C THR A 107 14.28 11.72 7.41
N ASN A 108 13.11 12.25 7.10
CA ASN A 108 12.00 12.43 8.02
C ASN A 108 10.85 11.43 7.79
N HIS A 109 11.07 10.38 7.00
CA HIS A 109 10.06 9.39 6.70
C HIS A 109 10.35 8.04 7.35
N SER A 110 9.26 7.40 7.78
CA SER A 110 9.22 5.99 8.16
C SER A 110 8.18 5.25 7.31
N ARG A 111 8.36 3.95 7.11
CA ARG A 111 7.42 3.13 6.33
C ARG A 111 7.17 1.78 6.98
N ASP A 112 5.92 1.39 6.95
CA ASP A 112 5.52 0.01 7.12
C ASP A 112 5.60 -0.68 5.75
N PHE A 113 6.49 -1.68 5.66
CA PHE A 113 6.71 -2.48 4.45
C PHE A 113 6.06 -3.84 4.61
N ILE A 114 5.17 -4.21 3.68
CA ILE A 114 4.54 -5.54 3.66
C ILE A 114 5.00 -6.33 2.44
N HIS A 115 5.40 -7.59 2.65
CA HIS A 115 5.72 -8.48 1.54
C HIS A 115 4.46 -8.89 0.77
N VAL A 116 4.57 -9.04 -0.55
CA VAL A 116 3.43 -9.38 -1.42
C VAL A 116 2.76 -10.70 -1.03
N ASP A 117 3.50 -11.70 -0.56
CA ASP A 117 2.93 -12.97 -0.11
C ASP A 117 2.11 -12.81 1.18
N ASP A 118 2.56 -11.95 2.11
CA ASP A 118 1.77 -11.58 3.30
C ASP A 118 0.49 -10.87 2.91
N LEU A 119 0.56 -9.95 1.96
CA LEU A 119 -0.59 -9.26 1.41
C LEU A 119 -1.60 -10.23 0.79
N VAL A 120 -1.14 -11.19 -0.02
CA VAL A 120 -2.01 -12.21 -0.64
C VAL A 120 -2.68 -13.06 0.44
N ARG A 121 -1.96 -13.47 1.49
CA ARG A 121 -2.55 -14.20 2.63
C ARG A 121 -3.58 -13.36 3.39
N ALA A 122 -3.36 -12.05 3.54
CA ALA A 122 -4.33 -11.15 4.15
C ALA A 122 -5.63 -11.09 3.33
N ILE A 123 -5.52 -10.95 2.00
CA ILE A 123 -6.67 -10.96 1.09
C ILE A 123 -7.44 -12.28 1.20
N ASP A 124 -6.76 -13.43 1.21
CA ASP A 124 -7.39 -14.75 1.36
C ASP A 124 -8.13 -14.88 2.71
N SER A 125 -7.53 -14.39 3.79
CA SER A 125 -8.17 -14.35 5.11
C SER A 125 -9.41 -13.46 5.13
N LEU A 126 -9.37 -12.30 4.48
CA LEU A 126 -10.54 -11.41 4.34
C LEU A 126 -11.65 -12.03 3.49
N ILE A 127 -11.31 -12.78 2.44
CA ILE A 127 -12.30 -13.54 1.63
C ILE A 127 -13.04 -14.55 2.52
N LYS A 128 -12.30 -15.33 3.30
CA LYS A 128 -12.83 -16.40 4.15
C LYS A 128 -13.62 -15.91 5.36
N SER A 129 -13.20 -14.79 5.95
CA SER A 129 -13.82 -14.25 7.17
C SER A 129 -15.18 -13.55 6.96
N ASN A 130 -15.47 -13.17 5.72
CA ASN A 130 -16.68 -12.41 5.36
C ASN A 130 -16.86 -11.06 6.12
N VAL A 131 -15.80 -10.50 6.68
CA VAL A 131 -15.81 -9.18 7.32
C VAL A 131 -16.02 -8.06 6.28
N LYS A 132 -16.55 -6.92 6.75
CA LYS A 132 -16.89 -5.76 5.92
C LYS A 132 -16.29 -4.50 6.52
N GLY A 133 -16.25 -3.44 5.74
CA GLY A 133 -15.75 -2.14 6.18
C GLY A 133 -14.39 -1.80 5.56
N ILE A 134 -13.47 -1.30 6.35
CA ILE A 134 -12.14 -0.89 5.90
C ILE A 134 -11.12 -1.37 6.92
N THR A 135 -9.98 -1.88 6.45
CA THR A 135 -8.84 -2.26 7.29
C THR A 135 -7.53 -1.83 6.65
N ASP A 136 -6.54 -1.52 7.47
CA ASP A 136 -5.17 -1.40 6.99
C ASP A 136 -4.58 -2.80 6.77
N ILE A 137 -3.63 -2.92 5.84
CA ILE A 137 -2.85 -4.13 5.60
C ILE A 137 -1.37 -3.73 5.48
N GLY A 138 -0.60 -4.07 6.49
CA GLY A 138 0.83 -3.81 6.61
C GLY A 138 1.53 -4.86 7.44
N SER A 139 2.82 -4.71 7.67
CA SER A 139 3.55 -5.58 8.60
C SER A 139 3.24 -5.26 10.07
N GLY A 140 2.69 -4.08 10.35
CA GLY A 140 2.51 -3.56 11.69
C GLY A 140 3.82 -3.12 12.35
N THR A 141 4.87 -2.93 11.54
CA THR A 141 6.19 -2.47 11.99
C THR A 141 6.61 -1.26 11.18
N THR A 142 6.89 -0.16 11.86
CA THR A 142 7.45 1.02 11.21
C THR A 142 8.96 0.90 11.07
N ASN A 143 9.50 1.29 9.91
CA ASN A 143 10.93 1.29 9.64
C ASN A 143 11.37 2.72 9.30
N ASN A 144 12.25 3.29 10.10
CA ASN A 144 12.91 4.55 9.77
C ASN A 144 13.77 4.35 8.51
N LEU A 145 13.60 5.21 7.51
CA LEU A 145 14.27 5.00 6.22
C LEU A 145 15.79 5.21 6.29
N ILE A 146 16.28 6.09 7.18
CA ILE A 146 17.71 6.29 7.40
C ILE A 146 18.32 5.06 8.05
N GLU A 147 17.71 4.56 9.14
CA GLU A 147 18.20 3.36 9.84
C GLU A 147 18.22 2.15 8.90
N LEU A 148 17.21 2.02 8.02
CA LEU A 148 17.15 0.94 7.06
C LEU A 148 18.33 0.96 6.08
N ILE A 149 18.66 2.11 5.46
CA ILE A 149 19.79 2.19 4.52
C ILE A 149 21.14 2.08 5.22
N GLU A 150 21.27 2.63 6.43
CA GLU A 150 22.49 2.53 7.24
C GLU A 150 22.78 1.08 7.64
N HIS A 151 21.74 0.31 8.00
CA HIS A 151 21.88 -1.11 8.30
C HIS A 151 22.48 -1.91 7.13
N PHE A 152 22.18 -1.54 5.90
CA PHE A 152 22.70 -2.19 4.70
C PHE A 152 23.93 -1.48 4.12
N GLY A 153 24.50 -0.50 4.81
CA GLY A 153 25.70 0.22 4.37
C GLY A 153 25.54 0.98 3.05
N ILE A 154 24.32 1.49 2.79
CA ILE A 154 24.02 2.23 1.55
C ILE A 154 24.31 3.71 1.75
N ASP A 155 25.19 4.25 0.91
CA ASP A 155 25.47 5.69 0.84
C ASP A 155 24.63 6.33 -0.27
N CYS A 156 23.90 7.39 0.06
CA CYS A 156 23.04 8.11 -0.87
C CYS A 156 22.76 9.54 -0.37
N GLU A 157 22.24 10.39 -1.24
CA GLU A 157 21.82 11.73 -0.87
C GLU A 157 20.73 11.69 0.21
N ARG A 158 20.85 12.56 1.23
CA ARG A 158 19.87 12.69 2.31
C ARG A 158 19.06 13.96 2.11
N VAL A 159 17.74 13.81 1.88
CA VAL A 159 16.83 14.93 1.62
C VAL A 159 15.71 14.96 2.65
N VAL A 160 15.15 16.13 2.91
CA VAL A 160 13.91 16.21 3.69
C VAL A 160 12.74 15.92 2.77
N GLY A 161 11.93 14.94 3.13
CA GLY A 161 10.76 14.56 2.34
C GLY A 161 9.68 15.65 2.33
N GLU A 162 8.96 15.76 1.22
CA GLU A 162 7.95 16.76 1.01
C GLU A 162 6.69 16.52 1.88
N HIS A 163 5.98 17.61 2.20
CA HIS A 163 4.73 17.58 2.96
C HIS A 163 3.56 16.88 2.23
N THR A 164 3.69 16.66 0.92
CA THR A 164 2.71 15.95 0.09
C THR A 164 2.65 14.44 0.35
N GLU A 165 3.67 13.89 1.00
CA GLU A 165 3.70 12.49 1.43
C GLU A 165 3.41 12.36 2.93
N ARG A 166 2.90 11.20 3.36
CA ARG A 166 2.81 10.86 4.79
C ARG A 166 4.20 10.66 5.37
N LEU A 167 4.42 11.11 6.60
CA LEU A 167 5.69 10.89 7.31
C LEU A 167 5.83 9.43 7.74
N ASP A 168 4.74 8.82 8.20
CA ASP A 168 4.65 7.40 8.59
C ASP A 168 3.35 6.79 8.04
N ASN A 169 3.37 5.51 7.71
CA ASN A 169 2.21 4.78 7.20
C ASN A 169 1.96 3.45 7.94
N LEU A 170 2.31 3.40 9.23
CA LEU A 170 2.07 2.23 10.08
C LEU A 170 0.61 1.75 9.98
N ALA A 171 0.44 0.45 9.77
CA ALA A 171 -0.86 -0.19 9.68
C ALA A 171 -1.44 -0.53 11.06
N ASP A 172 -2.75 -0.34 11.22
CA ASP A 172 -3.51 -0.97 12.29
C ASP A 172 -4.03 -2.35 11.82
N ASN A 173 -3.32 -3.39 12.21
CA ASN A 173 -3.65 -4.78 11.88
C ASN A 173 -4.66 -5.42 12.85
N THR A 174 -5.31 -4.67 13.73
CA THR A 174 -6.20 -5.23 14.76
C THR A 174 -7.28 -6.15 14.16
N LEU A 175 -7.94 -5.73 13.07
CA LEU A 175 -8.96 -6.56 12.42
C LEU A 175 -8.36 -7.85 11.85
N LEU A 176 -7.22 -7.77 11.18
CA LEU A 176 -6.54 -8.93 10.59
C LEU A 176 -6.08 -9.92 11.66
N ASN A 177 -5.51 -9.42 12.77
CA ASN A 177 -5.11 -10.25 13.90
C ASN A 177 -6.31 -10.99 14.52
N ASN A 178 -7.46 -10.32 14.63
CA ASN A 178 -8.69 -10.91 15.17
C ASN A 178 -9.27 -12.04 14.29
N ILE A 179 -8.96 -12.04 12.99
CA ILE A 179 -9.32 -13.14 12.07
C ILE A 179 -8.19 -14.15 11.87
N GLY A 180 -7.14 -14.09 12.70
CA GLY A 180 -6.05 -15.06 12.73
C GLY A 180 -4.94 -14.83 11.69
N TRP A 181 -4.87 -13.67 11.05
CA TRP A 181 -3.78 -13.33 10.14
C TRP A 181 -2.68 -12.55 10.84
N THR A 182 -1.43 -12.89 10.53
CA THR A 182 -0.23 -12.14 10.93
C THR A 182 0.79 -12.15 9.79
N PRO A 183 1.63 -11.08 9.66
CA PRO A 183 2.72 -11.07 8.71
C PRO A 183 3.78 -12.11 9.09
N GLN A 184 4.43 -12.71 8.09
CA GLN A 184 5.44 -13.77 8.30
C GLN A 184 6.79 -13.41 7.70
N VAL A 185 6.84 -12.54 6.69
CA VAL A 185 8.08 -12.20 6.00
C VAL A 185 8.78 -11.04 6.70
N ASN A 186 10.02 -11.27 7.13
CA ASN A 186 10.86 -10.23 7.72
C ASN A 186 11.54 -9.41 6.62
N LEU A 187 11.43 -8.08 6.69
CA LEU A 187 11.98 -7.17 5.69
C LEU A 187 13.51 -7.27 5.58
N TYR A 188 14.20 -7.31 6.72
CA TYR A 188 15.67 -7.31 6.75
C TYR A 188 16.25 -8.63 6.22
N GLU A 189 15.62 -9.75 6.59
CA GLU A 189 15.99 -11.07 6.06
C GLU A 189 15.77 -11.14 4.54
N TYR A 190 14.61 -10.68 4.07
CA TYR A 190 14.32 -10.63 2.64
C TYR A 190 15.36 -9.80 1.87
N ILE A 191 15.72 -8.61 2.35
CA ILE A 191 16.73 -7.78 1.69
C ILE A 191 18.08 -8.49 1.70
N LYS A 192 18.51 -9.07 2.82
CA LYS A 192 19.77 -9.80 2.94
C LYS A 192 19.88 -10.97 1.97
N GLU A 193 18.79 -11.73 1.77
CA GLU A 193 18.74 -12.89 0.89
C GLU A 193 18.68 -12.53 -0.60
N ASN A 194 18.14 -11.38 -0.96
CA ASN A 194 17.86 -11.00 -2.34
C ASN A 194 18.72 -9.84 -2.86
N ARG A 195 19.56 -9.25 -2.02
CA ARG A 195 20.49 -8.19 -2.42
C ARG A 195 21.66 -8.77 -3.20
N ASN A 196 22.02 -8.13 -4.30
CA ASN A 196 23.23 -8.44 -5.03
C ASN A 196 24.44 -7.86 -4.25
N ASP A 197 25.09 -8.69 -3.45
CA ASP A 197 26.38 -8.35 -2.88
C ASP A 197 27.44 -8.46 -4.00
N ASN A 198 27.80 -7.33 -4.60
CA ASN A 198 28.96 -7.19 -5.49
C ASN A 198 30.19 -6.79 -4.71
#